data_79fe451be241da5a15aac5a405b66896
#
_entry.id   79fe451be241da5a15aac5a405b66896
#
_cell.length_a   1.000
_cell.length_b   1.000
_cell.length_c   1.000
_cell.angle_alpha   90.00
_cell.angle_beta   90.00
_cell.angle_gamma   90.00
#
_symmetry.space_group_name_H-M   'P 1'
#
loop_
_entity.id
_entity.type
_entity.pdbx_description
1 polymer ?
#
loop_
_entity_poly.entity_id
_entity_poly.type
_entity_poly.pdbx_seq_one_letter_code
_entity_poly.pdbx_strand_id
1 'polypeptide(L)'
;MKRGKKKAWFYSMPFLIIVGLMIVVPLLYTVEISFTNMSIYHWKDYQCVGLDNYKKALLAFDSGFLPAFLRTLLWTVSSMALQLIFGFFIAAGLNAKGLKLRRVYKTLLIVPWAMPAYVSILLWRMGIFNTEFGLFNQILKQIGGKTVNFLSTNGMAFISCLVVNLWLGVPYMFTMMDGAMQSIDRNIYESAELDGAGFWKKHFYVTIPQILPILMPVIIMATFTAFKQFDIVYLMTMQTGSKTGADINTVITYVYEKAFITSNYGYSSAVAFIVFVIILVLYKTMNRREFSISEQ
;
A
#
# COMPACT_ATOMS: atom_id res chain seq x y z
N MET A 1 30.56 -22.96 22.43
CA MET A 1 29.65 -22.38 21.42
C MET A 1 28.58 -23.33 20.85
N LYS A 2 28.79 -24.61 20.63
CA LYS A 2 27.80 -25.55 20.02
C LYS A 2 26.55 -25.83 20.91
N ARG A 3 26.67 -25.82 22.23
CA ARG A 3 25.54 -26.09 23.17
C ARG A 3 24.50 -24.96 23.22
N GLY A 4 24.90 -23.69 23.05
CA GLY A 4 23.99 -22.55 23.00
C GLY A 4 23.10 -22.52 21.75
N LYS A 5 23.66 -22.91 20.60
CA LYS A 5 22.88 -22.96 19.33
C LYS A 5 21.75 -24.01 19.37
N LYS A 6 21.98 -25.19 19.99
CA LYS A 6 20.93 -26.22 20.12
C LYS A 6 19.77 -25.76 21.01
N LYS A 7 20.06 -25.05 22.11
CA LYS A 7 19.02 -24.48 22.99
C LYS A 7 18.21 -23.41 22.26
N ALA A 8 18.87 -22.52 21.50
CA ALA A 8 18.19 -21.49 20.72
C ALA A 8 17.21 -22.10 19.69
N TRP A 9 17.66 -23.14 18.95
CA TRP A 9 16.80 -23.87 18.02
C TRP A 9 15.59 -24.53 18.71
N PHE A 10 15.80 -25.15 19.88
CA PHE A 10 14.72 -25.78 20.63
C PHE A 10 13.64 -24.77 21.08
N TYR A 11 14.05 -23.60 21.57
CA TYR A 11 13.11 -22.54 21.95
C TYR A 11 12.41 -21.88 20.74
N SER A 12 13.03 -21.85 19.57
CA SER A 12 12.42 -21.30 18.34
C SER A 12 11.51 -22.33 17.63
N MET A 13 11.61 -23.62 17.95
CA MET A 13 10.91 -24.69 17.24
C MET A 13 9.38 -24.56 17.23
N PRO A 14 8.70 -24.25 18.37
CA PRO A 14 7.24 -24.06 18.34
C PRO A 14 6.80 -22.96 17.39
N PHE A 15 7.52 -21.85 17.37
CA PHE A 15 7.26 -20.73 16.45
C PHE A 15 7.49 -21.16 14.99
N LEU A 16 8.60 -21.84 14.67
CA LEU A 16 8.91 -22.32 13.33
C LEU A 16 7.88 -23.33 12.82
N ILE A 17 7.36 -24.20 13.68
CA ILE A 17 6.30 -25.14 13.33
C ILE A 17 5.03 -24.39 12.96
N ILE A 18 4.61 -23.41 13.76
CA ILE A 18 3.42 -22.60 13.49
C ILE A 18 3.58 -21.83 12.17
N VAL A 19 4.73 -21.20 11.94
CA VAL A 19 5.03 -20.50 10.69
C VAL A 19 5.02 -21.47 9.48
N GLY A 20 5.63 -22.64 9.65
CA GLY A 20 5.62 -23.69 8.61
C GLY A 20 4.19 -24.11 8.26
N LEU A 21 3.38 -24.43 9.25
CA LEU A 21 2.01 -24.88 9.02
C LEU A 21 1.08 -23.76 8.48
N MET A 22 1.21 -22.53 8.99
CA MET A 22 0.28 -21.45 8.66
C MET A 22 0.66 -20.67 7.41
N ILE A 23 1.93 -20.65 7.03
CA ILE A 23 2.43 -19.85 5.90
C ILE A 23 2.93 -20.77 4.77
N VAL A 24 3.84 -21.71 5.07
CA VAL A 24 4.50 -22.51 4.03
C VAL A 24 3.53 -23.52 3.41
N VAL A 25 2.72 -24.21 4.21
CA VAL A 25 1.77 -25.21 3.69
C VAL A 25 0.72 -24.56 2.76
N PRO A 26 0.01 -23.47 3.12
CA PRO A 26 -0.91 -22.81 2.18
C PRO A 26 -0.22 -22.24 0.95
N LEU A 27 1.03 -21.76 1.08
CA LEU A 27 1.80 -21.29 -0.08
C LEU A 27 2.10 -22.44 -1.06
N LEU A 28 2.59 -23.58 -0.56
CA LEU A 28 2.86 -24.77 -1.38
C LEU A 28 1.58 -25.29 -2.04
N TYR A 29 0.48 -25.32 -1.31
CA TYR A 29 -0.84 -25.69 -1.85
C TYR A 29 -1.30 -24.71 -2.95
N THR A 30 -1.09 -23.41 -2.78
CA THR A 30 -1.38 -22.41 -3.84
C THR A 30 -0.53 -22.66 -5.08
N VAL A 31 0.75 -22.99 -4.90
CA VAL A 31 1.64 -23.36 -6.02
C VAL A 31 1.15 -24.63 -6.71
N GLU A 32 0.77 -25.67 -5.98
CA GLU A 32 0.21 -26.90 -6.55
C GLU A 32 -1.04 -26.61 -7.39
N ILE A 33 -2.02 -25.92 -6.83
CA ILE A 33 -3.26 -25.57 -7.54
C ILE A 33 -2.99 -24.72 -8.79
N SER A 34 -1.97 -23.89 -8.79
CA SER A 34 -1.65 -23.02 -9.93
C SER A 34 -1.36 -23.78 -11.24
N PHE A 35 -0.98 -25.04 -11.16
CA PHE A 35 -0.75 -25.92 -12.30
C PHE A 35 -1.98 -26.75 -12.72
N THR A 36 -3.15 -26.47 -12.12
CA THR A 36 -4.38 -27.23 -12.33
C THR A 36 -5.50 -26.37 -12.90
N ASN A 37 -6.54 -27.02 -13.45
CA ASN A 37 -7.79 -26.38 -13.86
C ASN A 37 -8.83 -26.29 -12.74
N MET A 38 -8.40 -26.34 -11.49
CA MET A 38 -9.28 -26.33 -10.34
C MET A 38 -10.22 -25.11 -10.34
N SER A 39 -11.52 -25.40 -10.27
CA SER A 39 -12.58 -24.43 -10.25
C SER A 39 -13.77 -24.98 -9.48
N ILE A 40 -14.85 -24.21 -9.30
CA ILE A 40 -16.08 -24.71 -8.70
C ILE A 40 -16.67 -25.89 -9.46
N TYR A 41 -16.47 -25.92 -10.77
CA TYR A 41 -16.98 -27.01 -11.63
C TYR A 41 -16.07 -28.25 -11.63
N HIS A 42 -14.78 -28.07 -11.29
CA HIS A 42 -13.76 -29.12 -11.24
C HIS A 42 -13.11 -29.15 -9.85
N TRP A 43 -13.94 -29.24 -8.81
CA TRP A 43 -13.44 -29.23 -7.43
C TRP A 43 -12.82 -30.56 -7.00
N LYS A 44 -13.41 -31.70 -7.45
CA LYS A 44 -12.98 -33.05 -7.07
C LYS A 44 -12.19 -33.76 -8.18
N ASP A 45 -12.35 -33.34 -9.40
CA ASP A 45 -11.84 -33.96 -10.62
C ASP A 45 -10.93 -33.03 -11.43
N TYR A 46 -10.27 -32.07 -10.71
CA TYR A 46 -9.32 -31.20 -11.37
C TYR A 46 -8.13 -31.95 -11.93
N GLN A 47 -7.62 -31.49 -13.08
CA GLN A 47 -6.52 -32.08 -13.80
C GLN A 47 -5.34 -31.11 -13.83
N CYS A 48 -4.13 -31.67 -13.96
CA CYS A 48 -2.94 -30.88 -14.18
C CYS A 48 -2.94 -30.32 -15.62
N VAL A 49 -2.90 -28.98 -15.75
CA VAL A 49 -2.79 -28.26 -17.03
C VAL A 49 -1.41 -27.66 -17.26
N GLY A 50 -0.45 -28.00 -16.40
CA GLY A 50 0.92 -27.50 -16.50
C GLY A 50 0.99 -25.97 -16.44
N LEU A 51 1.64 -25.35 -17.41
CA LEU A 51 1.87 -23.90 -17.46
C LEU A 51 0.76 -23.08 -18.16
N ASP A 52 -0.37 -23.68 -18.51
CA ASP A 52 -1.39 -22.98 -19.30
C ASP A 52 -2.01 -21.79 -18.57
N ASN A 53 -2.20 -21.88 -17.25
CA ASN A 53 -2.66 -20.74 -16.43
C ASN A 53 -1.64 -19.57 -16.49
N TYR A 54 -0.36 -19.86 -16.46
CA TYR A 54 0.70 -18.85 -16.54
C TYR A 54 0.78 -18.22 -17.94
N LYS A 55 0.68 -19.03 -19.00
CA LYS A 55 0.60 -18.54 -20.38
C LYS A 55 -0.62 -17.64 -20.56
N LYS A 56 -1.77 -18.05 -20.05
CA LYS A 56 -3.01 -17.29 -20.10
C LYS A 56 -2.89 -15.94 -19.35
N ALA A 57 -2.23 -15.92 -18.21
CA ALA A 57 -2.00 -14.69 -17.46
C ALA A 57 -1.04 -13.72 -18.17
N LEU A 58 0.08 -14.22 -18.71
CA LEU A 58 1.18 -13.40 -19.21
C LEU A 58 1.06 -13.08 -20.71
N LEU A 59 0.52 -14.00 -21.52
CA LEU A 59 0.51 -13.90 -22.98
C LEU A 59 -0.87 -13.51 -23.56
N ALA A 60 -1.97 -13.80 -22.85
CA ALA A 60 -3.29 -13.42 -23.30
C ALA A 60 -3.58 -11.97 -22.88
N PHE A 61 -3.50 -11.03 -23.82
CA PHE A 61 -3.78 -9.62 -23.56
C PHE A 61 -5.21 -9.37 -23.05
N ASP A 62 -6.14 -10.25 -23.37
CA ASP A 62 -7.54 -10.17 -22.88
C ASP A 62 -7.75 -10.72 -21.46
N SER A 63 -6.71 -11.26 -20.83
CA SER A 63 -6.82 -11.85 -19.49
C SER A 63 -7.22 -10.86 -18.40
N GLY A 64 -7.03 -9.55 -18.61
CA GLY A 64 -7.24 -8.51 -17.61
C GLY A 64 -6.11 -8.36 -16.58
N PHE A 65 -5.13 -9.29 -16.58
CA PHE A 65 -4.00 -9.24 -15.66
C PHE A 65 -3.07 -8.05 -15.94
N LEU A 66 -2.68 -7.81 -17.18
CA LEU A 66 -1.77 -6.72 -17.54
C LEU A 66 -2.34 -5.34 -17.20
N PRO A 67 -3.60 -5.00 -17.53
CA PRO A 67 -4.22 -3.76 -17.07
C PRO A 67 -4.26 -3.62 -15.55
N ALA A 68 -4.59 -4.69 -14.81
CA ALA A 68 -4.60 -4.69 -13.35
C ALA A 68 -3.18 -4.47 -12.78
N PHE A 69 -2.17 -5.08 -13.38
CA PHE A 69 -0.77 -4.89 -12.99
C PHE A 69 -0.29 -3.46 -13.22
N LEU A 70 -0.55 -2.87 -14.39
CA LEU A 70 -0.19 -1.49 -14.69
C LEU A 70 -0.89 -0.50 -13.74
N ARG A 71 -2.18 -0.73 -13.43
CA ARG A 71 -2.90 0.07 -12.43
C ARG A 71 -2.30 -0.08 -11.04
N THR A 72 -1.82 -1.28 -10.67
CA THR A 72 -1.13 -1.49 -9.40
C THR A 72 0.16 -0.71 -9.31
N LEU A 73 0.95 -0.68 -10.39
CA LEU A 73 2.16 0.15 -10.45
C LEU A 73 1.82 1.64 -10.32
N LEU A 74 0.83 2.12 -11.08
CA LEU A 74 0.37 3.50 -10.99
C LEU A 74 -0.14 3.84 -9.59
N TRP A 75 -0.94 2.95 -8.99
CA TRP A 75 -1.41 3.07 -7.61
C TRP A 75 -0.28 3.17 -6.62
N THR A 76 0.69 2.25 -6.70
CA THR A 76 1.83 2.20 -5.77
C THR A 76 2.68 3.46 -5.86
N VAL A 77 3.03 3.88 -7.08
CA VAL A 77 3.86 5.07 -7.31
C VAL A 77 3.12 6.33 -6.85
N SER A 78 1.86 6.53 -7.26
CA SER A 78 1.10 7.72 -6.87
C SER A 78 0.82 7.76 -5.36
N SER A 79 0.47 6.63 -4.75
CA SER A 79 0.27 6.53 -3.29
C SER A 79 1.53 6.90 -2.53
N MET A 80 2.68 6.32 -2.89
CA MET A 80 3.95 6.58 -2.22
C MET A 80 4.42 8.02 -2.43
N ALA A 81 4.36 8.52 -3.67
CA ALA A 81 4.75 9.90 -3.96
C ALA A 81 3.94 10.91 -3.13
N LEU A 82 2.62 10.75 -3.12
CA LEU A 82 1.74 11.65 -2.37
C LEU A 82 1.93 11.52 -0.86
N GLN A 83 2.04 10.31 -0.32
CA GLN A 83 2.29 10.11 1.12
C GLN A 83 3.63 10.69 1.55
N LEU A 84 4.70 10.55 0.75
CA LEU A 84 6.00 11.15 1.02
C LEU A 84 5.92 12.68 0.98
N ILE A 85 5.28 13.26 -0.03
CA ILE A 85 5.13 14.71 -0.17
C ILE A 85 4.32 15.29 1.03
N PHE A 86 3.12 14.78 1.27
CA PHE A 86 2.28 15.29 2.36
C PHE A 86 2.88 15.00 3.73
N GLY A 87 3.44 13.81 3.93
CA GLY A 87 4.13 13.44 5.16
C GLY A 87 5.29 14.37 5.46
N PHE A 88 6.10 14.70 4.45
CA PHE A 88 7.22 15.62 4.56
C PHE A 88 6.78 17.03 4.96
N PHE A 89 5.80 17.61 4.25
CA PHE A 89 5.35 18.97 4.55
C PHE A 89 4.69 19.08 5.93
N ILE A 90 3.93 18.07 6.34
CA ILE A 90 3.36 18.02 7.70
C ILE A 90 4.48 17.91 8.74
N ALA A 91 5.44 17.01 8.55
CA ALA A 91 6.57 16.86 9.47
C ALA A 91 7.42 18.15 9.55
N ALA A 92 7.73 18.76 8.42
CA ALA A 92 8.45 20.03 8.37
C ALA A 92 7.70 21.16 9.08
N GLY A 93 6.38 21.26 8.84
CA GLY A 93 5.52 22.23 9.53
C GLY A 93 5.46 22.01 11.04
N LEU A 94 5.35 20.76 11.48
CA LEU A 94 5.36 20.41 12.91
C LEU A 94 6.71 20.68 13.59
N ASN A 95 7.80 20.69 12.83
CA ASN A 95 9.14 21.01 13.34
C ASN A 95 9.51 22.51 13.20
N ALA A 96 8.59 23.36 12.70
CA ALA A 96 8.84 24.78 12.58
C ALA A 96 9.07 25.44 13.95
N LYS A 97 10.03 26.41 13.98
CA LYS A 97 10.33 27.18 15.19
C LYS A 97 9.07 27.98 15.62
N GLY A 98 8.76 27.96 16.91
CA GLY A 98 7.65 28.75 17.49
C GLY A 98 6.26 28.13 17.35
N LEU A 99 6.11 26.93 16.81
CA LEU A 99 4.81 26.27 16.74
C LEU A 99 4.29 25.93 18.14
N LYS A 100 3.23 26.66 18.56
CA LYS A 100 2.49 26.38 19.79
C LYS A 100 1.59 25.16 19.61
N LEU A 101 1.30 24.42 20.69
CA LEU A 101 0.39 23.26 20.70
C LEU A 101 0.79 22.10 19.76
N ARG A 102 2.08 21.96 19.44
CA ARG A 102 2.62 20.89 18.58
C ARG A 102 2.09 19.49 18.97
N ARG A 103 1.99 19.19 20.27
CA ARG A 103 1.47 17.90 20.76
C ARG A 103 0.01 17.68 20.35
N VAL A 104 -0.83 18.71 20.45
CA VAL A 104 -2.24 18.63 20.05
C VAL A 104 -2.37 18.35 18.55
N TYR A 105 -1.62 19.07 17.70
CA TYR A 105 -1.64 18.83 16.26
C TYR A 105 -1.19 17.41 15.91
N LYS A 106 -0.12 16.89 16.54
CA LYS A 106 0.33 15.52 16.34
C LYS A 106 -0.74 14.50 16.72
N THR A 107 -1.39 14.68 17.87
CA THR A 107 -2.46 13.80 18.32
C THR A 107 -3.64 13.80 17.35
N LEU A 108 -4.08 14.97 16.89
CA LEU A 108 -5.18 15.06 15.93
C LEU A 108 -4.85 14.44 14.57
N LEU A 109 -3.62 14.62 14.09
CA LEU A 109 -3.17 14.07 12.82
C LEU A 109 -3.03 12.54 12.83
N ILE A 110 -2.87 11.91 13.99
CA ILE A 110 -2.77 10.43 14.12
C ILE A 110 -4.16 9.78 14.15
N VAL A 111 -5.23 10.52 14.45
CA VAL A 111 -6.60 9.98 14.57
C VAL A 111 -7.02 9.09 13.38
N PRO A 112 -6.79 9.48 12.10
CA PRO A 112 -7.18 8.65 10.97
C PRO A 112 -6.53 7.25 10.98
N TRP A 113 -5.29 7.16 11.40
CA TRP A 113 -4.56 5.90 11.50
C TRP A 113 -4.97 5.05 12.70
N ALA A 114 -5.46 5.67 13.77
CA ALA A 114 -5.95 4.96 14.94
C ALA A 114 -7.34 4.32 14.72
N MET A 115 -8.07 4.74 13.68
CA MET A 115 -9.37 4.15 13.32
C MET A 115 -9.19 2.85 12.53
N PRO A 116 -10.07 1.84 12.72
CA PRO A 116 -10.07 0.68 11.84
C PRO A 116 -10.25 1.09 10.38
N ALA A 117 -9.37 0.64 9.51
CA ALA A 117 -9.32 1.09 8.10
C ALA A 117 -10.66 0.90 7.38
N TYR A 118 -11.32 -0.25 7.56
CA TYR A 118 -12.61 -0.53 6.92
C TYR A 118 -13.71 0.47 7.34
N VAL A 119 -13.72 0.93 8.60
CA VAL A 119 -14.68 1.94 9.07
C VAL A 119 -14.43 3.28 8.36
N SER A 120 -13.18 3.72 8.32
CA SER A 120 -12.80 4.94 7.60
C SER A 120 -13.20 4.88 6.12
N ILE A 121 -12.89 3.77 5.44
CA ILE A 121 -13.20 3.59 4.01
C ILE A 121 -14.72 3.67 3.77
N LEU A 122 -15.53 3.03 4.60
CA LEU A 122 -16.99 3.07 4.49
C LEU A 122 -17.56 4.45 4.78
N LEU A 123 -17.01 5.17 5.77
CA LEU A 123 -17.39 6.57 6.06
C LEU A 123 -17.08 7.48 4.85
N TRP A 124 -15.93 7.31 4.21
CA TRP A 124 -15.60 8.05 3.00
C TRP A 124 -16.55 7.73 1.86
N ARG A 125 -16.81 6.45 1.61
CA ARG A 125 -17.70 6.00 0.54
C ARG A 125 -19.14 6.47 0.74
N MET A 126 -19.71 6.20 1.92
CA MET A 126 -21.12 6.43 2.21
C MET A 126 -21.40 7.86 2.71
N GLY A 127 -20.49 8.45 3.49
CA GLY A 127 -20.69 9.75 4.10
C GLY A 127 -20.13 10.93 3.30
N ILE A 128 -18.99 10.74 2.61
CA ILE A 128 -18.30 11.85 1.94
C ILE A 128 -18.54 11.84 0.43
N PHE A 129 -18.37 10.68 -0.22
CA PHE A 129 -18.48 10.54 -1.68
C PHE A 129 -19.89 10.15 -2.17
N ASN A 130 -20.85 9.99 -1.29
CA ASN A 130 -22.22 9.65 -1.69
C ASN A 130 -22.80 10.72 -2.62
N THR A 131 -23.51 10.30 -3.68
CA THR A 131 -24.03 11.20 -4.71
C THR A 131 -25.18 12.07 -4.20
N GLU A 132 -26.03 11.55 -3.31
CA GLU A 132 -27.23 12.25 -2.83
C GLU A 132 -26.96 13.12 -1.61
N PHE A 133 -26.38 12.53 -0.56
CA PHE A 133 -26.20 13.15 0.75
C PHE A 133 -24.73 13.28 1.20
N GLY A 134 -23.78 12.91 0.34
CA GLY A 134 -22.36 13.02 0.68
C GLY A 134 -21.90 14.44 0.92
N LEU A 135 -21.00 14.63 1.90
CA LEU A 135 -20.49 15.92 2.31
C LEU A 135 -19.96 16.76 1.15
N PHE A 136 -19.20 16.16 0.24
CA PHE A 136 -18.65 16.89 -0.91
C PHE A 136 -19.76 17.38 -1.85
N ASN A 137 -20.79 16.59 -2.09
CA ASN A 137 -21.90 16.99 -2.92
C ASN A 137 -22.80 18.03 -2.24
N GLN A 138 -22.92 17.98 -0.92
CA GLN A 138 -23.61 19.05 -0.17
C GLN A 138 -22.89 20.40 -0.29
N ILE A 139 -21.56 20.40 -0.14
CA ILE A 139 -20.74 21.60 -0.34
C ILE A 139 -20.87 22.10 -1.79
N LEU A 140 -20.76 21.21 -2.78
CA LEU A 140 -20.93 21.58 -4.20
C LEU A 140 -22.30 22.22 -4.47
N LYS A 141 -23.38 21.68 -3.92
CA LYS A 141 -24.74 22.25 -4.05
C LYS A 141 -24.83 23.66 -3.42
N GLN A 142 -24.22 23.87 -2.26
CA GLN A 142 -24.22 25.19 -1.57
C GLN A 142 -23.52 26.28 -2.39
N ILE A 143 -22.47 25.92 -3.14
CA ILE A 143 -21.76 26.87 -4.03
C ILE A 143 -22.35 26.93 -5.44
N GLY A 144 -23.55 26.35 -5.67
CA GLY A 144 -24.22 26.36 -6.98
C GLY A 144 -23.72 25.34 -8.00
N GLY A 145 -22.89 24.39 -7.58
CA GLY A 145 -22.34 23.33 -8.42
C GLY A 145 -23.33 22.16 -8.63
N LYS A 146 -23.03 21.33 -9.63
CA LYS A 146 -23.77 20.08 -9.89
C LYS A 146 -23.23 18.94 -9.04
N THR A 147 -24.09 17.98 -8.71
CA THR A 147 -23.68 16.74 -8.03
C THR A 147 -22.75 15.91 -8.90
N VAL A 148 -21.74 15.33 -8.30
CA VAL A 148 -20.74 14.49 -8.93
C VAL A 148 -20.82 13.09 -8.36
N ASN A 149 -20.83 12.08 -9.25
CA ASN A 149 -20.65 10.69 -8.83
C ASN A 149 -19.16 10.36 -8.85
N PHE A 150 -18.53 10.42 -7.67
CA PHE A 150 -17.10 10.22 -7.48
C PHE A 150 -16.61 8.80 -7.83
N LEU A 151 -17.50 7.84 -8.00
CA LEU A 151 -17.17 6.44 -8.26
C LEU A 151 -17.68 5.96 -9.64
N SER A 152 -18.15 6.85 -10.51
CA SER A 152 -18.78 6.48 -11.79
C SER A 152 -17.79 6.13 -12.89
N THR A 153 -16.62 6.76 -12.89
CA THR A 153 -15.58 6.55 -13.91
C THR A 153 -14.27 6.06 -13.30
N ASN A 154 -13.45 5.37 -14.10
CA ASN A 154 -12.17 4.83 -13.62
C ASN A 154 -11.26 5.92 -13.04
N GLY A 155 -11.17 7.09 -13.69
CA GLY A 155 -10.34 8.19 -13.22
C GLY A 155 -10.81 8.79 -11.90
N MET A 156 -12.11 9.09 -11.79
CA MET A 156 -12.70 9.64 -10.56
C MET A 156 -12.62 8.64 -9.40
N ALA A 157 -12.94 7.38 -9.63
CA ALA A 157 -12.85 6.33 -8.61
C ALA A 157 -11.40 6.13 -8.14
N PHE A 158 -10.44 6.16 -9.06
CA PHE A 158 -9.01 6.05 -8.73
C PHE A 158 -8.55 7.22 -7.84
N ILE A 159 -8.90 8.46 -8.19
CA ILE A 159 -8.58 9.65 -7.39
C ILE A 159 -9.28 9.57 -6.03
N SER A 160 -10.56 9.18 -5.98
CA SER A 160 -11.30 9.03 -4.73
C SER A 160 -10.65 8.00 -3.81
N CYS A 161 -10.21 6.86 -4.34
CA CYS A 161 -9.46 5.86 -3.59
C CYS A 161 -8.10 6.41 -3.10
N LEU A 162 -7.39 7.21 -3.93
CA LEU A 162 -6.14 7.86 -3.51
C LEU A 162 -6.34 8.84 -2.37
N VAL A 163 -7.43 9.63 -2.37
CA VAL A 163 -7.76 10.54 -1.27
C VAL A 163 -7.96 9.77 0.04
N VAL A 164 -8.70 8.64 0.00
CA VAL A 164 -8.88 7.78 1.17
C VAL A 164 -7.54 7.17 1.62
N ASN A 165 -6.72 6.75 0.67
CA ASN A 165 -5.39 6.20 0.97
C ASN A 165 -4.46 7.24 1.62
N LEU A 166 -4.54 8.50 1.20
CA LEU A 166 -3.81 9.60 1.85
C LEU A 166 -4.31 9.85 3.26
N TRP A 167 -5.61 9.89 3.45
CA TRP A 167 -6.22 10.03 4.78
C TRP A 167 -5.72 8.99 5.78
N LEU A 168 -5.59 7.73 5.34
CA LEU A 168 -5.14 6.62 6.18
C LEU A 168 -3.61 6.52 6.29
N GLY A 169 -2.86 6.84 5.23
CA GLY A 169 -1.43 6.57 5.12
C GLY A 169 -0.53 7.73 5.53
N VAL A 170 -0.96 8.98 5.31
CA VAL A 170 -0.17 10.17 5.65
C VAL A 170 0.19 10.25 7.14
N PRO A 171 -0.71 9.90 8.09
CA PRO A 171 -0.37 9.89 9.52
C PRO A 171 0.83 9.02 9.87
N TYR A 172 0.92 7.85 9.29
CA TYR A 172 2.08 6.97 9.47
C TYR A 172 3.35 7.61 8.90
N MET A 173 3.27 8.11 7.66
CA MET A 173 4.44 8.66 6.96
C MET A 173 4.98 9.92 7.64
N PHE A 174 4.11 10.86 8.04
CA PHE A 174 4.58 12.05 8.74
C PHE A 174 5.20 11.73 10.10
N THR A 175 4.66 10.73 10.80
CA THR A 175 5.20 10.32 12.11
C THR A 175 6.61 9.77 11.98
N MET A 176 6.87 8.95 10.95
CA MET A 176 8.21 8.43 10.66
C MET A 176 9.18 9.54 10.26
N MET A 177 8.73 10.46 9.40
CA MET A 177 9.54 11.60 8.98
C MET A 177 9.80 12.59 10.14
N ASP A 178 8.80 12.84 10.98
CA ASP A 178 8.95 13.70 12.15
C ASP A 178 9.96 13.10 13.14
N GLY A 179 9.94 11.79 13.35
CA GLY A 179 10.94 11.09 14.16
C GLY A 179 12.35 11.21 13.56
N ALA A 180 12.47 10.96 12.26
CA ALA A 180 13.75 11.08 11.55
C ALA A 180 14.30 12.53 11.56
N MET A 181 13.45 13.54 11.39
CA MET A 181 13.86 14.94 11.47
C MET A 181 14.35 15.35 12.86
N GLN A 182 13.81 14.73 13.92
CA GLN A 182 14.23 15.00 15.30
C GLN A 182 15.58 14.37 15.66
N SER A 183 16.07 13.42 14.88
CA SER A 183 17.42 12.83 15.08
C SER A 183 18.55 13.69 14.48
N ILE A 184 18.23 14.69 13.67
CA ILE A 184 19.24 15.60 13.09
C ILE A 184 19.72 16.56 14.16
N ASP A 185 21.04 16.72 14.28
CA ASP A 185 21.65 17.69 15.19
C ASP A 185 21.21 19.12 14.84
N ARG A 186 20.73 19.82 15.85
CA ARG A 186 20.29 21.21 15.73
C ARG A 186 21.37 22.14 15.23
N ASN A 187 22.62 21.90 15.58
CA ASN A 187 23.79 22.71 15.14
C ASN A 187 23.90 22.73 13.61
N ILE A 188 23.53 21.64 12.92
CA ILE A 188 23.58 21.58 11.46
C ILE A 188 22.55 22.56 10.86
N TYR A 189 21.36 22.65 11.44
CA TYR A 189 20.37 23.63 11.01
C TYR A 189 20.78 25.06 11.31
N GLU A 190 21.41 25.30 12.45
CA GLU A 190 21.90 26.63 12.84
C GLU A 190 23.05 27.09 11.92
N SER A 191 23.99 26.21 11.58
CA SER A 191 25.05 26.51 10.60
C SER A 191 24.47 26.82 9.22
N ALA A 192 23.51 26.03 8.73
CA ALA A 192 22.86 26.29 7.44
C ALA A 192 22.09 27.64 7.44
N GLU A 193 21.50 28.05 8.57
CA GLU A 193 20.86 29.35 8.71
C GLU A 193 21.87 30.50 8.68
N LEU A 194 23.06 30.33 9.28
CA LEU A 194 24.13 31.31 9.21
C LEU A 194 24.69 31.48 7.78
N ASP A 195 24.68 30.38 7.00
CA ASP A 195 25.06 30.40 5.57
C ASP A 195 23.92 30.97 4.67
N GLY A 196 22.84 31.47 5.24
CA GLY A 196 21.74 32.09 4.52
C GLY A 196 20.82 31.08 3.80
N ALA A 197 20.80 29.81 4.23
CA ALA A 197 19.90 28.80 3.65
C ALA A 197 18.45 29.07 4.04
N GLY A 198 17.63 29.49 3.07
CA GLY A 198 16.18 29.60 3.22
C GLY A 198 15.52 28.20 3.36
N PHE A 199 14.19 28.18 3.59
CA PHE A 199 13.39 26.98 3.82
C PHE A 199 13.71 25.84 2.83
N TRP A 200 13.65 26.09 1.53
CA TRP A 200 13.84 25.09 0.49
C TRP A 200 15.27 24.54 0.46
N LYS A 201 16.27 25.43 0.52
CA LYS A 201 17.69 25.01 0.54
C LYS A 201 17.98 24.14 1.77
N LYS A 202 17.52 24.55 2.93
CA LYS A 202 17.69 23.81 4.18
C LYS A 202 17.07 22.40 4.09
N HIS A 203 15.87 22.27 3.55
CA HIS A 203 15.22 20.97 3.48
C HIS A 203 15.79 20.08 2.37
N PHE A 204 16.08 20.60 1.18
CA PHE A 204 16.60 19.77 0.08
C PHE A 204 18.06 19.37 0.26
N TYR A 205 18.90 20.23 0.83
CA TYR A 205 20.33 19.96 0.95
C TYR A 205 20.76 19.46 2.34
N VAL A 206 19.96 19.65 3.37
CA VAL A 206 20.30 19.22 4.73
C VAL A 206 19.32 18.14 5.20
N THR A 207 18.01 18.45 5.29
CA THR A 207 17.03 17.54 5.90
C THR A 207 16.87 16.25 5.12
N ILE A 208 16.49 16.34 3.84
CA ILE A 208 16.19 15.15 3.02
C ILE A 208 17.38 14.18 2.92
N PRO A 209 18.62 14.64 2.61
CA PRO A 209 19.76 13.73 2.55
C PRO A 209 20.03 13.00 3.87
N GLN A 210 19.81 13.65 5.01
CA GLN A 210 20.08 13.04 6.32
C GLN A 210 18.97 12.09 6.78
N ILE A 211 17.70 12.39 6.49
CA ILE A 211 16.60 11.51 6.90
C ILE A 211 16.39 10.34 5.93
N LEU A 212 16.82 10.45 4.68
CA LEU A 212 16.56 9.45 3.65
C LEU A 212 17.11 8.06 4.02
N PRO A 213 18.36 7.90 4.49
CA PRO A 213 18.87 6.60 4.93
C PRO A 213 18.05 6.01 6.07
N ILE A 214 17.58 6.83 7.01
CA ILE A 214 16.78 6.41 8.17
C ILE A 214 15.38 5.96 7.70
N LEU A 215 14.83 6.60 6.67
CA LEU A 215 13.49 6.32 6.15
C LEU A 215 13.46 5.21 5.10
N MET A 216 14.59 4.78 4.54
CA MET A 216 14.63 3.76 3.48
C MET A 216 13.89 2.47 3.87
N PRO A 217 14.11 1.85 5.05
CA PRO A 217 13.35 0.67 5.46
C PRO A 217 11.84 0.91 5.51
N VAL A 218 11.43 2.08 6.01
CA VAL A 218 10.01 2.49 6.09
C VAL A 218 9.41 2.65 4.70
N ILE A 219 10.11 3.31 3.78
CA ILE A 219 9.68 3.52 2.39
C ILE A 219 9.53 2.17 1.67
N ILE A 220 10.48 1.26 1.84
CA ILE A 220 10.44 -0.08 1.27
C ILE A 220 9.20 -0.83 1.77
N MET A 221 8.99 -0.88 3.08
CA MET A 221 7.83 -1.56 3.67
C MET A 221 6.49 -0.93 3.26
N ALA A 222 6.41 0.39 3.21
CA ALA A 222 5.22 1.11 2.77
C ALA A 222 4.92 0.87 1.28
N THR A 223 5.97 0.78 0.43
CA THR A 223 5.82 0.45 -1.00
C THR A 223 5.20 -0.93 -1.19
N PHE A 224 5.66 -1.95 -0.45
CA PHE A 224 5.05 -3.28 -0.50
C PHE A 224 3.62 -3.30 0.02
N THR A 225 3.33 -2.51 1.05
CA THR A 225 1.98 -2.37 1.59
C THR A 225 1.04 -1.71 0.57
N ALA A 226 1.50 -0.66 -0.11
CA ALA A 226 0.76 -0.02 -1.18
C ALA A 226 0.54 -0.95 -2.38
N PHE A 227 1.56 -1.73 -2.79
CA PHE A 227 1.45 -2.67 -3.90
C PHE A 227 0.40 -3.77 -3.67
N LYS A 228 0.31 -4.29 -2.45
CA LYS A 228 -0.68 -5.31 -2.07
C LYS A 228 -1.99 -4.75 -1.51
N GLN A 229 -2.26 -3.45 -1.71
CA GLN A 229 -3.47 -2.82 -1.20
C GLN A 229 -4.73 -3.45 -1.78
N PHE A 230 -5.60 -3.94 -0.90
CA PHE A 230 -6.87 -4.58 -1.23
C PHE A 230 -8.07 -3.76 -0.76
N ASP A 231 -8.09 -3.44 0.55
CA ASP A 231 -9.27 -2.96 1.26
C ASP A 231 -9.87 -1.69 0.64
N ILE A 232 -9.03 -0.69 0.34
CA ILE A 232 -9.51 0.60 -0.18
C ILE A 232 -10.19 0.40 -1.52
N VAL A 233 -9.51 -0.25 -2.47
CA VAL A 233 -10.05 -0.44 -3.81
C VAL A 233 -11.31 -1.30 -3.77
N TYR A 234 -11.27 -2.42 -3.03
CA TYR A 234 -12.41 -3.34 -2.92
C TYR A 234 -13.62 -2.71 -2.24
N LEU A 235 -13.45 -2.11 -1.05
CA LEU A 235 -14.56 -1.53 -0.30
C LEU A 235 -15.14 -0.28 -0.97
N MET A 236 -14.33 0.49 -1.70
CA MET A 236 -14.82 1.65 -2.43
C MET A 236 -15.61 1.28 -3.68
N THR A 237 -15.28 0.18 -4.38
CA THR A 237 -15.82 -0.10 -5.72
C THR A 237 -16.63 -1.39 -5.85
N MET A 238 -16.33 -2.44 -5.06
CA MET A 238 -16.88 -3.80 -5.30
C MET A 238 -17.81 -4.32 -4.23
N GLN A 239 -17.90 -3.70 -3.06
CA GLN A 239 -18.55 -4.25 -1.88
C GLN A 239 -20.04 -4.69 -2.06
N THR A 240 -20.74 -4.19 -3.04
CA THR A 240 -22.20 -4.43 -3.16
C THR A 240 -22.58 -5.44 -4.24
N GLY A 241 -21.61 -6.19 -4.81
CA GLY A 241 -21.89 -7.08 -5.94
C GLY A 241 -22.28 -6.36 -7.24
N SER A 242 -22.57 -5.06 -7.16
CA SER A 242 -22.80 -4.17 -8.30
C SER A 242 -21.53 -3.34 -8.48
N LYS A 243 -20.84 -3.55 -9.59
CA LYS A 243 -19.73 -2.67 -9.99
C LYS A 243 -20.29 -1.25 -10.07
N THR A 244 -19.65 -0.30 -9.39
CA THR A 244 -20.05 1.13 -9.40
C THR A 244 -19.89 1.80 -10.76
N GLY A 245 -19.67 1.04 -11.84
CA GLY A 245 -19.36 1.51 -13.18
C GLY A 245 -17.87 1.68 -13.46
N ALA A 246 -17.05 1.84 -12.42
CA ALA A 246 -15.60 1.97 -12.55
C ALA A 246 -14.89 0.62 -12.40
N ASP A 247 -14.01 0.28 -13.32
CA ASP A 247 -13.08 -0.85 -13.23
C ASP A 247 -11.68 -0.35 -12.91
N ILE A 248 -11.35 -0.29 -11.62
CA ILE A 248 -10.02 0.11 -11.12
C ILE A 248 -9.31 -1.05 -10.41
N ASN A 249 -9.57 -2.28 -10.85
CA ASN A 249 -8.95 -3.47 -10.29
C ASN A 249 -7.43 -3.34 -10.24
N THR A 250 -6.87 -3.48 -9.04
CA THR A 250 -5.47 -3.78 -8.81
C THR A 250 -5.23 -5.28 -8.95
N VAL A 251 -3.99 -5.72 -8.99
CA VAL A 251 -3.68 -7.16 -9.10
C VAL A 251 -4.30 -7.96 -7.97
N ILE A 252 -4.30 -7.45 -6.75
CA ILE A 252 -4.85 -8.18 -5.59
C ILE A 252 -6.38 -8.27 -5.67
N THR A 253 -7.08 -7.18 -6.03
CA THR A 253 -8.54 -7.23 -6.23
C THR A 253 -8.91 -8.08 -7.44
N TYR A 254 -8.08 -8.10 -8.48
CA TYR A 254 -8.25 -8.98 -9.63
C TYR A 254 -8.12 -10.47 -9.26
N VAL A 255 -7.07 -10.84 -8.50
CA VAL A 255 -6.90 -12.21 -7.97
C VAL A 255 -8.10 -12.62 -7.13
N TYR A 256 -8.57 -11.72 -6.26
CA TYR A 256 -9.76 -11.95 -5.43
C TYR A 256 -11.00 -12.18 -6.29
N GLU A 257 -11.26 -11.36 -7.31
CA GLU A 257 -12.38 -11.53 -8.24
C GLU A 257 -12.32 -12.90 -8.94
N LYS A 258 -11.14 -13.30 -9.43
CA LYS A 258 -10.95 -14.59 -10.09
C LYS A 258 -11.11 -15.77 -9.13
N ALA A 259 -10.65 -15.66 -7.89
CA ALA A 259 -10.78 -16.73 -6.91
C ALA A 259 -12.19 -16.87 -6.36
N PHE A 260 -12.81 -15.77 -5.92
CA PHE A 260 -14.01 -15.81 -5.10
C PHE A 260 -15.29 -15.41 -5.83
N ILE A 261 -15.22 -14.65 -6.91
CA ILE A 261 -16.39 -14.27 -7.71
C ILE A 261 -16.54 -15.21 -8.90
N THR A 262 -15.48 -15.47 -9.66
CA THR A 262 -15.52 -16.37 -10.81
C THR A 262 -15.15 -17.82 -10.47
N SER A 263 -14.73 -18.07 -9.22
CA SER A 263 -14.42 -19.40 -8.69
C SER A 263 -13.39 -20.18 -9.53
N ASN A 264 -12.43 -19.47 -10.15
CA ASN A 264 -11.37 -20.06 -10.96
C ASN A 264 -10.08 -20.15 -10.13
N TYR A 265 -9.98 -21.17 -9.30
CA TYR A 265 -8.91 -21.29 -8.30
C TYR A 265 -7.53 -21.56 -8.94
N GLY A 266 -7.47 -22.38 -9.97
CA GLY A 266 -6.21 -22.69 -10.67
C GLY A 266 -5.57 -21.45 -11.27
N TYR A 267 -6.35 -20.68 -12.04
CA TYR A 267 -5.87 -19.46 -12.68
C TYR A 267 -5.52 -18.36 -11.64
N SER A 268 -6.38 -18.14 -10.64
CA SER A 268 -6.11 -17.13 -9.60
C SER A 268 -4.87 -17.46 -8.78
N SER A 269 -4.62 -18.76 -8.51
CA SER A 269 -3.40 -19.21 -7.83
C SER A 269 -2.15 -18.97 -8.67
N ALA A 270 -2.21 -19.19 -9.99
CA ALA A 270 -1.10 -18.87 -10.88
C ALA A 270 -0.78 -17.36 -10.90
N VAL A 271 -1.80 -16.50 -10.98
CA VAL A 271 -1.64 -15.04 -10.91
C VAL A 271 -1.07 -14.63 -9.54
N ALA A 272 -1.59 -15.18 -8.44
CA ALA A 272 -1.10 -14.89 -7.09
C ALA A 272 0.39 -15.29 -6.94
N PHE A 273 0.80 -16.42 -7.52
CA PHE A 273 2.19 -16.84 -7.50
C PHE A 273 3.10 -15.93 -8.35
N ILE A 274 2.65 -15.48 -9.53
CA ILE A 274 3.36 -14.47 -10.34
C ILE A 274 3.57 -13.19 -9.51
N VAL A 275 2.53 -12.70 -8.85
CA VAL A 275 2.59 -11.50 -7.99
C VAL A 275 3.58 -11.70 -6.85
N PHE A 276 3.56 -12.86 -6.21
CA PHE A 276 4.51 -13.19 -5.15
C PHE A 276 5.96 -13.16 -5.65
N VAL A 277 6.25 -13.73 -6.80
CA VAL A 277 7.58 -13.69 -7.41
C VAL A 277 8.00 -12.24 -7.74
N ILE A 278 7.10 -11.44 -8.31
CA ILE A 278 7.36 -10.02 -8.60
C ILE A 278 7.72 -9.27 -7.30
N ILE A 279 6.97 -9.46 -6.22
CA ILE A 279 7.25 -8.83 -4.93
C ILE A 279 8.62 -9.26 -4.41
N LEU A 280 8.98 -10.54 -4.50
CA LEU A 280 10.31 -11.02 -4.08
C LEU A 280 11.45 -10.40 -4.88
N VAL A 281 11.28 -10.25 -6.20
CA VAL A 281 12.27 -9.60 -7.07
C VAL A 281 12.39 -8.11 -6.70
N LEU A 282 11.28 -7.42 -6.54
CA LEU A 282 11.27 -6.02 -6.11
C LEU A 282 11.95 -5.85 -4.74
N TYR A 283 11.63 -6.71 -3.78
CA TYR A 283 12.27 -6.69 -2.46
C TYR A 283 13.80 -6.83 -2.57
N LYS A 284 14.26 -7.83 -3.31
CA LYS A 284 15.71 -8.08 -3.48
C LYS A 284 16.42 -6.91 -4.15
N THR A 285 15.80 -6.26 -5.12
CA THR A 285 16.38 -5.12 -5.84
C THR A 285 16.42 -3.86 -4.98
N MET A 286 15.37 -3.59 -4.20
CA MET A 286 15.29 -2.44 -3.30
C MET A 286 16.26 -2.59 -2.12
N ASN A 287 16.34 -3.77 -1.51
CA ASN A 287 17.22 -4.04 -0.38
C ASN A 287 18.70 -3.94 -0.75
N ARG A 288 19.10 -4.30 -1.97
CA ARG A 288 20.48 -4.09 -2.45
C ARG A 288 20.89 -2.62 -2.52
N ARG A 289 19.95 -1.74 -2.84
CA ARG A 289 20.20 -0.28 -2.88
C ARG A 289 20.32 0.32 -1.49
N GLU A 290 19.61 -0.22 -0.50
CA GLU A 290 19.71 0.19 0.89
C GLU A 290 21.15 0.00 1.43
N PHE A 291 21.75 -1.17 1.19
CA PHE A 291 23.14 -1.45 1.60
C PHE A 291 24.14 -0.49 0.95
N SER A 292 23.95 -0.11 -0.31
CA SER A 292 24.87 0.80 -1.01
C SER A 292 24.76 2.26 -0.53
N ILE A 293 23.62 2.68 0.00
CA ILE A 293 23.40 4.04 0.54
C ILE A 293 23.91 4.14 1.99
N SER A 294 23.85 3.05 2.75
CA SER A 294 24.34 3.03 4.14
C SER A 294 25.87 2.94 4.26
N GLU A 295 26.57 2.64 3.17
CA GLU A 295 28.05 2.61 3.10
C GLU A 295 28.68 3.93 2.60
N GLN A 296 27.91 4.92 2.20
CA GLN A 296 28.33 6.28 1.84
C GLN A 296 28.05 7.28 2.98
#